data_b4f57f4df188d1cd1be6fa5fe169f167
#
_entry.id   b4f57f4df188d1cd1be6fa5fe169f167
#
_cell.length_a   1.000
_cell.length_b   1.000
_cell.length_c   1.000
_cell.angle_alpha   90.00
_cell.angle_beta   90.00
_cell.angle_gamma   90.00
#
_symmetry.space_group_name_H-M   'P 1'
#
loop_
_entity.id
_entity.type
_entity.pdbx_description
1 polymer ?
#
loop_
_entity_poly.entity_id
_entity_poly.type
_entity_poly.pdbx_seq_one_letter_code
_entity_poly.pdbx_strand_id
1 'polypeptide(L)'
;YRGGKGNGTQQEGWVRVPTIFSMPGIIPQGKDYHKQIANFDFYSTIASVAGLPIPKHCDGVNLIPFITEKNKEEPHEYLFWLNNEPGDAERRHMIAVRWKKWRLYKKYAKDPWQLFDLKADPKEEKNIAEKHPDIVERLSAKHAAWRKTLAPLGKIPKLAKSDDRIGTGHGWNYAKQ
;
A
#
# COMPACT_ATOMS: atom_id res chain seq x y z
N TYR A 1 -12.55 2.06 -10.91
CA TYR A 1 -11.48 2.80 -10.17
C TYR A 1 -10.57 3.51 -11.16
N ARG A 2 -10.03 4.63 -10.75
CA ARG A 2 -9.10 5.43 -11.56
C ARG A 2 -7.69 4.85 -11.51
N GLY A 3 -6.93 5.00 -12.62
CA GLY A 3 -5.58 4.44 -12.74
C GLY A 3 -5.58 2.97 -13.15
N GLY A 4 -4.39 2.44 -13.35
CA GLY A 4 -4.16 1.05 -13.74
C GLY A 4 -2.68 0.79 -13.96
N LYS A 5 -2.30 -0.46 -14.19
CA LYS A 5 -0.93 -0.88 -14.42
C LYS A 5 -0.30 -0.08 -15.59
N GLY A 6 0.88 0.45 -15.39
CA GLY A 6 1.64 1.19 -16.40
C GLY A 6 1.40 2.69 -16.43
N ASN A 7 0.36 3.22 -15.78
CA ASN A 7 0.08 4.66 -15.76
C ASN A 7 0.91 5.43 -14.72
N GLY A 8 1.73 4.75 -13.95
CA GLY A 8 2.58 5.36 -12.95
C GLY A 8 1.84 6.18 -11.89
N THR A 9 0.59 5.84 -11.63
CA THR A 9 -0.25 6.54 -10.64
C THR A 9 -0.61 5.57 -9.54
N GLN A 10 -0.45 5.96 -8.28
CA GLN A 10 -0.87 5.14 -7.14
C GLN A 10 -2.33 5.44 -6.76
N GLN A 11 -3.20 5.51 -7.74
CA GLN A 11 -4.63 5.64 -7.58
C GLN A 11 -5.28 4.29 -7.25
N GLU A 12 -6.53 4.29 -6.80
CA GLU A 12 -7.22 3.08 -6.34
C GLU A 12 -7.21 1.93 -7.37
N GLY A 13 -7.33 2.23 -8.66
CA GLY A 13 -7.27 1.20 -9.71
C GLY A 13 -5.90 0.55 -9.92
N TRP A 14 -4.83 1.12 -9.34
CA TRP A 14 -3.48 0.56 -9.40
C TRP A 14 -3.12 -0.24 -8.15
N VAL A 15 -3.60 0.19 -6.98
CA VAL A 15 -3.24 -0.42 -5.70
C VAL A 15 -4.28 -1.42 -5.19
N ARG A 16 -5.52 -1.34 -5.68
CA ARG A 16 -6.61 -2.18 -5.22
C ARG A 16 -6.77 -3.38 -6.14
N VAL A 17 -6.53 -4.56 -5.58
CA VAL A 17 -6.65 -5.83 -6.29
C VAL A 17 -7.69 -6.72 -5.60
N PRO A 18 -8.45 -7.53 -6.35
CA PRO A 18 -9.31 -8.55 -5.78
C PRO A 18 -8.51 -9.54 -4.94
N THR A 19 -9.04 -9.88 -3.78
CA THR A 19 -8.41 -10.84 -2.87
C THR A 19 -9.48 -11.79 -2.35
N ILE A 20 -9.18 -13.09 -2.36
CA ILE A 20 -10.06 -14.14 -1.85
C ILE A 20 -9.31 -14.95 -0.81
N PHE A 21 -9.93 -15.12 0.36
CA PHE A 21 -9.45 -16.02 1.40
C PHE A 21 -10.40 -17.20 1.53
N SER A 22 -9.87 -18.41 1.56
CA SER A 22 -10.64 -19.62 1.78
C SER A 22 -9.93 -20.50 2.80
N MET A 23 -10.60 -20.77 3.93
CA MET A 23 -10.15 -21.70 4.95
C MET A 23 -11.37 -22.31 5.62
N PRO A 24 -11.86 -23.44 5.07
CA PRO A 24 -13.05 -24.11 5.60
C PRO A 24 -12.95 -24.40 7.09
N GLY A 25 -14.04 -24.15 7.82
CA GLY A 25 -14.08 -24.34 9.28
C GLY A 25 -13.52 -23.16 10.10
N ILE A 26 -12.78 -22.23 9.48
CA ILE A 26 -12.18 -21.07 10.17
C ILE A 26 -12.73 -19.76 9.60
N ILE A 27 -12.67 -19.57 8.28
CA ILE A 27 -13.16 -18.37 7.62
C ILE A 27 -14.62 -18.59 7.18
N PRO A 28 -15.55 -17.68 7.54
CA PRO A 28 -16.94 -17.75 7.10
C PRO A 28 -17.05 -17.73 5.58
N GLN A 29 -17.91 -18.56 5.02
CA GLN A 29 -18.17 -18.61 3.58
C GLN A 29 -19.10 -17.47 3.13
N GLY A 30 -18.92 -17.01 1.89
CA GLY A 30 -19.81 -16.05 1.24
C GLY A 30 -19.84 -14.66 1.88
N LYS A 31 -18.78 -14.29 2.57
CA LYS A 31 -18.66 -12.98 3.24
C LYS A 31 -17.76 -12.04 2.45
N ASP A 32 -18.21 -10.79 2.30
CA ASP A 32 -17.37 -9.69 1.81
C ASP A 32 -16.71 -8.98 2.99
N TYR A 33 -15.43 -8.69 2.86
CA TYR A 33 -14.65 -7.96 3.84
C TYR A 33 -14.23 -6.60 3.27
N HIS A 34 -14.63 -5.50 3.92
CA HIS A 34 -14.50 -4.14 3.38
C HIS A 34 -13.44 -3.27 4.05
N LYS A 35 -12.76 -3.79 5.09
CA LYS A 35 -11.70 -3.03 5.76
C LYS A 35 -10.39 -3.12 4.98
N GLN A 36 -9.46 -2.21 5.29
CA GLN A 36 -8.18 -2.11 4.61
C GLN A 36 -7.27 -3.27 4.98
N ILE A 37 -6.79 -3.98 3.98
CA ILE A 37 -5.75 -5.00 4.09
C ILE A 37 -4.65 -4.72 3.07
N ALA A 38 -3.48 -5.26 3.28
CA ALA A 38 -2.35 -5.14 2.37
C ALA A 38 -1.73 -6.52 2.07
N ASN A 39 -1.03 -6.63 0.95
CA ASN A 39 -0.42 -7.90 0.54
C ASN A 39 0.63 -8.42 1.54
N PHE A 40 1.31 -7.56 2.28
CA PHE A 40 2.26 -7.97 3.32
C PHE A 40 1.57 -8.64 4.53
N ASP A 41 0.25 -8.50 4.70
CA ASP A 41 -0.53 -9.22 5.72
C ASP A 41 -0.63 -10.71 5.43
N PHE A 42 -0.47 -11.12 4.16
CA PHE A 42 -0.56 -12.53 3.80
C PHE A 42 0.52 -13.37 4.47
N TYR A 43 1.75 -12.85 4.53
CA TYR A 43 2.83 -13.52 5.23
C TYR A 43 2.49 -13.75 6.70
N SER A 44 2.10 -12.69 7.40
CA SER A 44 1.75 -12.75 8.83
C SER A 44 0.55 -13.66 9.10
N THR A 45 -0.44 -13.65 8.19
CA THR A 45 -1.61 -14.52 8.29
C THR A 45 -1.23 -15.98 8.11
N ILE A 46 -0.46 -16.30 7.06
CA ILE A 46 -0.03 -17.68 6.76
C ILE A 46 0.88 -18.20 7.87
N ALA A 47 1.84 -17.41 8.33
CA ALA A 47 2.72 -17.78 9.42
C ALA A 47 1.92 -18.10 10.71
N SER A 48 0.95 -17.26 11.07
CA SER A 48 0.08 -17.50 12.22
C SER A 48 -0.74 -18.78 12.10
N VAL A 49 -1.29 -19.05 10.93
CA VAL A 49 -2.06 -20.26 10.66
C VAL A 49 -1.18 -21.52 10.76
N ALA A 50 0.07 -21.40 10.31
CA ALA A 50 1.07 -22.48 10.43
C ALA A 50 1.67 -22.63 11.83
N GLY A 51 1.25 -21.83 12.80
CA GLY A 51 1.82 -21.84 14.16
C GLY A 51 3.25 -21.30 14.24
N LEU A 52 3.69 -20.53 13.23
CA LEU A 52 5.02 -19.93 13.18
C LEU A 52 5.02 -18.52 13.78
N PRO A 53 6.12 -18.09 14.40
CA PRO A 53 6.23 -16.73 14.92
C PRO A 53 6.29 -15.71 13.78
N ILE A 54 5.62 -14.56 13.97
CA ILE A 54 5.74 -13.42 13.09
C ILE A 54 6.98 -12.62 13.52
N PRO A 55 7.94 -12.35 12.60
CA PRO A 55 9.11 -11.55 12.93
C PRO A 55 8.73 -10.13 13.37
N LYS A 56 9.47 -9.58 14.35
CA LYS A 56 9.19 -8.23 14.91
C LYS A 56 9.27 -7.08 13.88
N HIS A 57 10.00 -7.27 12.80
CA HIS A 57 10.15 -6.28 11.72
C HIS A 57 9.10 -6.44 10.61
N CYS A 58 8.12 -7.33 10.79
CA CYS A 58 7.05 -7.53 9.82
C CYS A 58 5.94 -6.50 10.07
N ASP A 59 5.64 -5.69 9.07
CA ASP A 59 4.56 -4.69 9.13
C ASP A 59 3.17 -5.32 8.98
N GLY A 60 3.09 -6.55 8.50
CA GLY A 60 1.85 -7.26 8.29
C GLY A 60 1.23 -7.80 9.57
N VAL A 61 -0.09 -7.87 9.60
CA VAL A 61 -0.86 -8.42 10.71
C VAL A 61 -1.51 -9.75 10.32
N ASN A 62 -1.82 -10.58 11.33
CA ASN A 62 -2.65 -11.76 11.12
C ASN A 62 -4.10 -11.33 10.86
N LEU A 63 -4.62 -11.57 9.66
CA LEU A 63 -5.97 -11.17 9.25
C LEU A 63 -7.08 -12.07 9.80
N ILE A 64 -6.80 -13.29 10.26
CA ILE A 64 -7.84 -14.23 10.73
C ILE A 64 -8.78 -13.61 11.78
N PRO A 65 -8.29 -12.96 12.85
CA PRO A 65 -9.18 -12.35 13.83
C PRO A 65 -10.10 -11.27 13.25
N PHE A 66 -9.64 -10.55 12.22
CA PHE A 66 -10.39 -9.46 11.60
C PHE A 66 -11.45 -9.98 10.62
N ILE A 67 -11.10 -10.91 9.73
CA ILE A 67 -12.03 -11.46 8.73
C ILE A 67 -13.06 -12.41 9.37
N THR A 68 -12.77 -12.97 10.54
CA THR A 68 -13.72 -13.74 11.36
C THR A 68 -14.53 -12.88 12.33
N GLU A 69 -14.36 -11.55 12.29
CA GLU A 69 -15.04 -10.56 13.16
C GLU A 69 -14.78 -10.73 14.67
N LYS A 70 -13.79 -11.54 15.06
CA LYS A 70 -13.33 -11.64 16.46
C LYS A 70 -12.64 -10.36 16.91
N ASN A 71 -11.98 -9.66 15.98
CA ASN A 71 -11.48 -8.31 16.15
C ASN A 71 -12.23 -7.37 15.18
N LYS A 72 -12.94 -6.38 15.73
CA LYS A 72 -13.74 -5.42 14.97
C LYS A 72 -12.98 -4.15 14.56
N GLU A 73 -11.73 -4.01 15.00
CA GLU A 73 -10.89 -2.87 14.65
C GLU A 73 -10.44 -2.93 13.19
N GLU A 74 -9.81 -1.86 12.70
CA GLU A 74 -9.15 -1.84 11.41
C GLU A 74 -7.80 -2.59 11.54
N PRO A 75 -7.43 -3.47 10.59
CA PRO A 75 -6.09 -4.09 10.57
C PRO A 75 -4.96 -3.05 10.51
N HIS A 76 -5.20 -1.97 9.77
CA HIS A 76 -4.29 -0.85 9.62
C HIS A 76 -5.03 0.48 9.75
N GLU A 77 -4.56 1.35 10.64
CA GLU A 77 -5.10 2.71 10.73
C GLU A 77 -4.73 3.52 9.49
N TYR A 78 -3.49 3.38 9.01
CA TYR A 78 -2.98 4.03 7.80
C TYR A 78 -2.31 3.01 6.89
N LEU A 79 -2.46 3.21 5.59
CA LEU A 79 -1.62 2.58 4.56
C LEU A 79 -0.90 3.66 3.78
N PHE A 80 0.38 3.42 3.47
CA PHE A 80 1.24 4.37 2.79
C PHE A 80 1.80 3.74 1.51
N TRP A 81 1.94 4.57 0.49
CA TRP A 81 2.60 4.21 -0.75
C TRP A 81 3.60 5.29 -1.11
N LEU A 82 4.78 4.84 -1.51
CA LEU A 82 5.83 5.69 -2.04
C LEU A 82 6.45 4.95 -3.22
N ASN A 83 6.42 5.55 -4.38
CA ASN A 83 7.15 5.05 -5.54
C ASN A 83 8.19 6.09 -5.95
N ASN A 84 9.45 5.74 -5.78
CA ASN A 84 10.60 6.51 -6.24
C ASN A 84 11.30 5.70 -7.33
N GLU A 85 11.33 6.20 -8.55
CA GLU A 85 12.18 5.59 -9.57
C GLU A 85 13.63 6.07 -9.38
N PRO A 86 14.62 5.14 -9.40
CA PRO A 86 16.03 5.50 -9.35
C PRO A 86 16.41 6.41 -10.53
N GLY A 87 17.11 7.50 -10.25
CA GLY A 87 17.62 8.42 -11.26
C GLY A 87 16.69 9.57 -11.65
N ASP A 88 15.45 9.60 -11.16
CA ASP A 88 14.50 10.66 -11.44
C ASP A 88 13.97 11.30 -10.15
N ALA A 89 14.91 11.82 -9.34
CA ALA A 89 14.64 12.38 -8.01
C ALA A 89 13.58 13.50 -8.02
N GLU A 90 13.32 14.12 -9.16
CA GLU A 90 12.37 15.24 -9.28
C GLU A 90 11.03 14.86 -9.94
N ARG A 91 10.99 13.77 -10.70
CA ARG A 91 9.85 13.53 -11.58
C ARG A 91 8.81 12.54 -11.09
N ARG A 92 9.15 11.54 -10.27
CA ARG A 92 8.20 10.48 -9.94
C ARG A 92 8.20 10.10 -8.46
N HIS A 93 7.81 11.02 -7.61
CA HIS A 93 7.47 10.70 -6.23
C HIS A 93 5.96 10.53 -6.10
N MET A 94 5.45 9.40 -6.56
CA MET A 94 4.05 9.12 -6.32
C MET A 94 3.86 8.76 -4.85
N ILE A 95 3.09 9.56 -4.18
CA ILE A 95 2.81 9.44 -2.76
C ILE A 95 1.31 9.26 -2.58
N ALA A 96 0.94 8.27 -1.78
CA ALA A 96 -0.43 8.12 -1.36
C ALA A 96 -0.51 7.70 0.11
N VAL A 97 -1.54 8.18 0.78
CA VAL A 97 -1.92 7.81 2.15
C VAL A 97 -3.39 7.45 2.16
N ARG A 98 -3.72 6.29 2.71
CA ARG A 98 -5.09 5.88 2.98
C ARG A 98 -5.35 5.92 4.48
N TRP A 99 -6.45 6.56 4.88
CA TRP A 99 -6.95 6.59 6.24
C TRP A 99 -8.48 6.55 6.22
N LYS A 100 -9.06 5.49 6.71
CA LYS A 100 -10.52 5.28 6.66
C LYS A 100 -11.06 5.48 5.24
N LYS A 101 -11.97 6.43 5.04
CA LYS A 101 -12.52 6.79 3.72
C LYS A 101 -11.63 7.76 2.94
N TRP A 102 -10.62 8.36 3.56
CA TRP A 102 -9.80 9.40 2.97
C TRP A 102 -8.60 8.83 2.24
N ARG A 103 -8.34 9.39 1.07
CA ARG A 103 -7.13 9.14 0.32
C ARG A 103 -6.46 10.46 -0.03
N LEU A 104 -5.27 10.66 0.50
CA LEU A 104 -4.38 11.75 0.13
C LEU A 104 -3.41 11.25 -0.93
N TYR A 105 -3.22 12.01 -1.99
CA TYR A 105 -2.40 11.61 -3.13
C TYR A 105 -1.67 12.79 -3.76
N LYS A 106 -0.47 12.56 -4.28
CA LYS A 106 0.17 13.42 -5.27
C LYS A 106 1.06 12.62 -6.20
N LYS A 107 1.12 13.05 -7.45
CA LYS A 107 1.87 12.36 -8.49
C LYS A 107 3.36 12.70 -8.45
N TYR A 108 3.69 13.97 -8.25
CA TYR A 108 5.07 14.44 -8.15
C TYR A 108 5.31 15.13 -6.81
N ALA A 109 6.56 15.14 -6.35
CA ALA A 109 6.91 15.76 -5.06
C ALA A 109 6.48 17.23 -4.96
N LYS A 110 6.57 17.98 -6.08
CA LYS A 110 6.20 19.39 -6.19
C LYS A 110 4.72 19.66 -6.38
N ASP A 111 3.93 18.62 -6.71
CA ASP A 111 2.50 18.81 -6.96
C ASP A 111 1.76 19.16 -5.65
N PRO A 112 0.66 19.89 -5.73
CA PRO A 112 -0.24 20.06 -4.62
C PRO A 112 -0.86 18.71 -4.25
N TRP A 113 -1.23 18.58 -2.97
CA TRP A 113 -1.97 17.42 -2.52
C TRP A 113 -3.37 17.39 -3.11
N GLN A 114 -3.84 16.22 -3.45
CA GLN A 114 -5.21 15.91 -3.81
C GLN A 114 -5.81 15.03 -2.73
N LEU A 115 -7.02 15.33 -2.30
CA LEU A 115 -7.76 14.57 -1.29
C LEU A 115 -9.07 14.04 -1.89
N PHE A 116 -9.36 12.78 -1.62
CA PHE A 116 -10.56 12.10 -2.11
C PHE A 116 -11.29 11.41 -0.96
N ASP A 117 -12.63 11.46 -0.99
CA ASP A 117 -13.51 10.64 -0.14
C ASP A 117 -13.93 9.40 -0.90
N LEU A 118 -13.23 8.30 -0.72
CA LEU A 118 -13.46 7.07 -1.49
C LEU A 118 -14.78 6.37 -1.20
N LYS A 119 -15.51 6.78 -0.14
CA LYS A 119 -16.87 6.31 0.10
C LYS A 119 -17.86 7.00 -0.84
N ALA A 120 -17.70 8.30 -1.04
CA ALA A 120 -18.56 9.10 -1.92
C ALA A 120 -18.06 9.13 -3.37
N ASP A 121 -16.75 9.05 -3.56
CA ASP A 121 -16.06 9.16 -4.84
C ASP A 121 -15.00 8.06 -5.00
N PRO A 122 -15.42 6.80 -5.23
CA PRO A 122 -14.49 5.67 -5.40
C PRO A 122 -13.66 5.75 -6.68
N LYS A 123 -13.97 6.67 -7.58
CA LYS A 123 -13.25 6.90 -8.83
C LYS A 123 -12.20 8.01 -8.73
N GLU A 124 -12.11 8.71 -7.59
CA GLU A 124 -11.15 9.80 -7.38
C GLU A 124 -11.27 10.91 -8.45
N GLU A 125 -12.51 11.31 -8.77
CA GLU A 125 -12.81 12.32 -9.79
C GLU A 125 -12.82 13.73 -9.22
N LYS A 126 -13.15 13.89 -7.91
CA LYS A 126 -13.33 15.18 -7.25
C LYS A 126 -12.27 15.42 -6.20
N ASN A 127 -11.27 16.24 -6.53
CA ASN A 127 -10.32 16.71 -5.52
C ASN A 127 -11.03 17.68 -4.55
N ILE A 128 -11.02 17.32 -3.26
CA ILE A 128 -11.64 18.11 -2.19
C ILE A 128 -10.64 18.62 -1.16
N ALA A 129 -9.34 18.68 -1.51
CA ALA A 129 -8.27 19.10 -0.60
C ALA A 129 -8.52 20.49 -0.01
N GLU A 130 -9.00 21.44 -0.81
CA GLU A 130 -9.30 22.81 -0.35
C GLU A 130 -10.44 22.88 0.68
N LYS A 131 -11.37 21.92 0.65
CA LYS A 131 -12.49 21.85 1.57
C LYS A 131 -12.14 21.19 2.92
N HIS A 132 -11.02 20.48 2.97
CA HIS A 132 -10.59 19.70 4.14
C HIS A 132 -9.10 19.87 4.41
N PRO A 133 -8.62 21.12 4.63
CA PRO A 133 -7.20 21.39 4.87
C PRO A 133 -6.67 20.68 6.12
N ASP A 134 -7.50 20.51 7.14
CA ASP A 134 -7.19 19.76 8.36
C ASP A 134 -6.84 18.29 8.09
N ILE A 135 -7.59 17.64 7.21
CA ILE A 135 -7.32 16.23 6.80
C ILE A 135 -6.04 16.17 5.96
N VAL A 136 -5.83 17.13 5.06
CA VAL A 136 -4.60 17.20 4.26
C VAL A 136 -3.37 17.35 5.16
N GLU A 137 -3.41 18.26 6.13
CA GLU A 137 -2.33 18.46 7.09
C GLU A 137 -2.06 17.20 7.89
N ARG A 138 -3.11 16.60 8.48
CA ARG A 138 -3.00 15.36 9.24
C ARG A 138 -2.34 14.25 8.45
N LEU A 139 -2.81 13.97 7.23
CA LEU A 139 -2.32 12.85 6.43
C LEU A 139 -0.92 13.10 5.87
N SER A 140 -0.62 14.33 5.46
CA SER A 140 0.72 14.70 5.01
C SER A 140 1.75 14.62 6.13
N ALA A 141 1.40 15.04 7.36
CA ALA A 141 2.24 14.88 8.55
C ALA A 141 2.49 13.41 8.88
N LYS A 142 1.46 12.56 8.81
CA LYS A 142 1.59 11.10 9.02
C LYS A 142 2.51 10.46 7.97
N HIS A 143 2.36 10.85 6.70
CA HIS A 143 3.29 10.41 5.65
C HIS A 143 4.74 10.86 5.93
N ALA A 144 4.93 12.11 6.31
CA ALA A 144 6.27 12.63 6.61
C ALA A 144 6.93 11.89 7.79
N ALA A 145 6.15 11.56 8.82
CA ALA A 145 6.62 10.75 9.95
C ALA A 145 7.01 9.33 9.51
N TRP A 146 6.12 8.65 8.77
CA TRP A 146 6.40 7.32 8.22
C TRP A 146 7.62 7.33 7.30
N ARG A 147 7.77 8.34 6.43
CA ARG A 147 8.92 8.46 5.53
C ARG A 147 10.26 8.50 6.28
N LYS A 148 10.30 9.06 7.49
CA LYS A 148 11.50 9.09 8.33
C LYS A 148 11.89 7.73 8.89
N THR A 149 10.96 6.78 8.97
CA THR A 149 11.24 5.41 9.43
C THR A 149 11.85 4.54 8.34
N LEU A 150 11.71 4.93 7.07
CA LEU A 150 12.30 4.20 5.96
C LEU A 150 13.80 4.45 5.89
N ALA A 151 14.54 3.41 5.53
CA ALA A 151 15.94 3.55 5.22
C ALA A 151 16.16 4.68 4.18
N PRO A 152 17.25 5.45 4.27
CA PRO A 152 17.62 6.37 3.21
C PRO A 152 17.63 5.60 1.88
N LEU A 153 17.11 6.22 0.82
CA LEU A 153 17.27 5.65 -0.53
C LEU A 153 18.79 5.60 -0.80
N GLY A 154 19.38 4.47 -0.45
CA GLY A 154 20.77 4.18 -0.79
C GLY A 154 20.91 4.23 -2.30
N LYS A 155 22.09 4.54 -2.79
CA LYS A 155 22.43 4.23 -4.19
C LYS A 155 22.14 2.76 -4.36
N ILE A 156 21.13 2.43 -5.16
CA ILE A 156 20.87 1.02 -5.51
C ILE A 156 22.19 0.51 -6.02
N PRO A 157 22.78 -0.54 -5.41
CA PRO A 157 24.02 -1.10 -5.93
C PRO A 157 23.75 -1.37 -7.40
N LYS A 158 24.65 -0.95 -8.30
CA LYS A 158 24.55 -1.36 -9.71
C LYS A 158 24.45 -2.87 -9.66
N LEU A 159 23.28 -3.41 -9.96
CA LEU A 159 23.08 -4.84 -10.04
C LEU A 159 24.18 -5.36 -10.96
N ALA A 160 24.93 -6.34 -10.48
CA ALA A 160 25.82 -7.08 -11.36
C ALA A 160 24.99 -7.47 -12.59
N LYS A 161 25.56 -7.26 -13.78
CA LYS A 161 24.90 -7.57 -15.06
C LYS A 161 24.10 -8.85 -14.88
N SER A 162 22.80 -8.79 -15.09
CA SER A 162 21.89 -9.91 -14.90
C SER A 162 22.48 -11.16 -15.53
N ASP A 163 22.51 -12.24 -14.75
CA ASP A 163 22.72 -13.57 -15.33
C ASP A 163 21.61 -13.75 -16.37
N ASP A 164 21.97 -13.82 -17.65
CA ASP A 164 21.04 -13.89 -18.78
C ASP A 164 20.07 -15.09 -18.73
N ARG A 165 20.18 -15.93 -17.69
CA ARG A 165 19.32 -17.10 -17.43
C ARG A 165 18.01 -16.78 -16.75
N ILE A 166 17.81 -15.54 -16.27
CA ILE A 166 16.52 -15.09 -15.76
C ILE A 166 15.89 -14.26 -16.88
N GLY A 167 14.94 -14.87 -17.60
CA GLY A 167 14.27 -14.25 -18.73
C GLY A 167 13.85 -12.82 -18.43
N THR A 168 14.04 -11.95 -19.39
CA THR A 168 13.74 -10.52 -19.40
C THR A 168 12.23 -10.21 -19.31
N GLY A 169 11.57 -10.80 -18.34
CA GLY A 169 10.21 -10.43 -17.95
C GLY A 169 10.29 -9.27 -16.99
N HIS A 170 10.06 -8.07 -17.50
CA HIS A 170 9.75 -6.85 -16.77
C HIS A 170 10.16 -6.78 -15.28
N GLY A 171 11.40 -6.47 -15.03
CA GLY A 171 11.86 -5.54 -14.03
C GLY A 171 11.66 -5.83 -12.54
N TRP A 172 11.58 -7.07 -12.06
CA TRP A 172 11.66 -7.36 -10.63
C TRP A 172 13.01 -8.02 -10.33
N ASN A 173 14.00 -7.18 -10.02
CA ASN A 173 15.29 -7.66 -9.57
C ASN A 173 15.28 -7.78 -8.04
N TYR A 174 15.14 -9.00 -7.53
CA TYR A 174 15.43 -9.30 -6.14
C TYR A 174 16.94 -9.31 -5.95
N ALA A 175 17.47 -8.44 -5.10
CA ALA A 175 18.85 -8.55 -4.65
C ALA A 175 19.00 -9.88 -3.90
N LYS A 176 19.88 -10.76 -4.38
CA LYS A 176 20.36 -11.89 -3.57
C LYS A 176 21.22 -11.32 -2.45
N GLN A 177 20.84 -11.62 -1.21
CA GLN A 177 21.72 -11.48 -0.06
C GLN A 177 22.88 -12.46 -0.16
#